data_d4949f70a384345dce6469dd2640d2b0
#
_entry.id   d4949f70a384345dce6469dd2640d2b0
#
_cell.length_a   1.000
_cell.length_b   1.000
_cell.length_c   1.000
_cell.angle_alpha   90.00
_cell.angle_beta   90.00
_cell.angle_gamma   90.00
#
_symmetry.space_group_name_H-M   'P 1'
#
loop_
_entity.id
_entity.type
_entity.pdbx_description
1 polymer ?
#
loop_
_entity_poly.entity_id
_entity_poly.type
_entity_poly.pdbx_seq_one_letter_code
_entity_poly.pdbx_strand_id
1 'polypeptide(L)'
;MTATHAPAETPLNVPSSIRQIIQDACDRGASAVYLQVGRPPFYHLGGKLLPQEHFSTLGNEQFHHYLKELLSPPQMKHYLANRRIEADVRIHGFMQGRIDCRPTAQGTEAISLKGIVLDGPSEEIQKRGTVYGMVEDAFQRGASDIHIQVGEPPRFRIQGKIVIQKSYGRTTPTQFDEFLAEVLSPSQQEQFKVRQELDAAILYEGLVIFLLTQ
;
A
#
# COMPACT_ATOMS: atom_id res chain seq x y z
N MET A 1 43.25 22.57 -25.11
CA MET A 1 42.47 21.32 -25.14
C MET A 1 41.59 21.30 -23.90
N THR A 2 40.39 21.79 -24.03
CA THR A 2 39.41 21.87 -22.93
C THR A 2 38.55 20.60 -23.01
N ALA A 3 38.69 19.72 -22.02
CA ALA A 3 37.87 18.54 -21.88
C ALA A 3 36.47 18.97 -21.44
N THR A 4 35.50 18.83 -22.34
CA THR A 4 34.07 18.99 -22.05
C THR A 4 33.66 17.82 -21.17
N HIS A 5 33.42 18.10 -19.90
CA HIS A 5 32.90 17.14 -18.95
C HIS A 5 31.41 16.94 -19.28
N ALA A 6 31.05 15.78 -19.84
CA ALA A 6 29.65 15.40 -20.01
C ALA A 6 29.00 15.29 -18.62
N PRO A 7 27.79 15.84 -18.42
CA PRO A 7 27.11 15.66 -17.15
C PRO A 7 26.84 14.17 -16.91
N ALA A 8 27.22 13.68 -15.74
CA ALA A 8 26.94 12.32 -15.32
C ALA A 8 25.41 12.11 -15.38
N GLU A 9 24.97 11.19 -16.22
CA GLU A 9 23.57 10.78 -16.29
C GLU A 9 23.18 10.20 -14.90
N THR A 10 22.31 10.91 -14.20
CA THR A 10 21.72 10.41 -12.96
C THR A 10 20.96 9.11 -13.30
N PRO A 11 21.26 7.99 -12.65
CA PRO A 11 20.56 6.75 -12.95
C PRO A 11 19.05 6.95 -12.78
N LEU A 12 18.27 6.60 -13.81
CA LEU A 12 16.81 6.70 -13.80
C LEU A 12 16.25 5.81 -12.69
N ASN A 13 15.41 6.39 -11.83
CA ASN A 13 14.75 5.67 -10.76
C ASN A 13 13.67 4.76 -11.34
N VAL A 14 13.74 3.46 -11.01
CA VAL A 14 12.68 2.47 -11.30
C VAL A 14 11.86 2.28 -10.03
N PRO A 15 10.69 2.93 -9.88
CA PRO A 15 9.89 2.76 -8.67
C PRO A 15 9.45 1.31 -8.51
N SER A 16 9.73 0.72 -7.36
CA SER A 16 9.32 -0.66 -7.04
C SER A 16 7.82 -0.76 -6.72
N SER A 17 7.16 0.36 -6.39
CA SER A 17 5.75 0.45 -6.03
C SER A 17 5.12 1.72 -6.61
N ILE A 18 3.83 1.65 -6.94
CA ILE A 18 3.02 2.80 -7.36
C ILE A 18 2.98 3.89 -6.27
N ARG A 19 3.13 3.51 -5.00
CA ARG A 19 3.16 4.44 -3.86
C ARG A 19 4.25 5.50 -4.00
N GLN A 20 5.43 5.12 -4.50
CA GLN A 20 6.55 6.07 -4.71
C GLN A 20 6.19 7.15 -5.74
N ILE A 21 5.52 6.76 -6.82
CA ILE A 21 5.07 7.70 -7.86
C ILE A 21 3.97 8.62 -7.33
N ILE A 22 3.01 8.07 -6.58
CA ILE A 22 1.91 8.84 -6.00
C ILE A 22 2.43 9.84 -4.96
N GLN A 23 3.35 9.40 -4.09
CA GLN A 23 3.95 10.28 -3.08
C GLN A 23 4.69 11.43 -3.74
N ASP A 24 5.59 11.15 -4.69
CA ASP A 24 6.33 12.20 -5.44
C ASP A 24 5.37 13.16 -6.17
N ALA A 25 4.28 12.66 -6.75
CA ALA A 25 3.27 13.48 -7.40
C ALA A 25 2.56 14.41 -6.40
N CYS A 26 2.19 13.92 -5.23
CA CYS A 26 1.55 14.72 -4.19
C CYS A 26 2.50 15.77 -3.60
N ASP A 27 3.77 15.40 -3.34
CA ASP A 27 4.80 16.31 -2.84
C ASP A 27 5.05 17.48 -3.81
N ARG A 28 4.84 17.25 -5.11
CA ARG A 28 4.94 18.27 -6.17
C ARG A 28 3.62 19.01 -6.42
N GLY A 29 2.55 18.69 -5.73
CA GLY A 29 1.23 19.32 -5.90
C GLY A 29 0.53 18.92 -7.20
N ALA A 30 0.74 17.70 -7.67
CA ALA A 30 0.06 17.18 -8.86
C ALA A 30 -1.43 16.91 -8.57
N SER A 31 -2.30 17.31 -9.49
CA SER A 31 -3.74 17.05 -9.42
C SER A 31 -4.13 15.69 -10.03
N ALA A 32 -3.24 15.08 -10.81
CA ALA A 32 -3.44 13.75 -11.38
C ALA A 32 -2.10 13.12 -11.78
N VAL A 33 -2.09 11.78 -11.81
CA VAL A 33 -0.98 10.95 -12.29
C VAL A 33 -1.46 10.16 -13.51
N TYR A 34 -0.63 10.11 -14.55
CA TYR A 34 -0.88 9.34 -15.76
C TYR A 34 0.29 8.39 -15.99
N LEU A 35 -0.04 7.12 -16.18
CA LEU A 35 0.91 6.06 -16.47
C LEU A 35 0.57 5.44 -17.82
N GLN A 36 1.56 5.24 -18.66
CA GLN A 36 1.40 4.58 -19.96
C GLN A 36 2.60 3.67 -20.20
N VAL A 37 2.36 2.47 -20.65
CA VAL A 37 3.43 1.54 -21.04
C VAL A 37 4.30 2.16 -22.13
N GLY A 38 5.61 2.04 -21.98
CA GLY A 38 6.61 2.62 -22.89
C GLY A 38 6.92 4.09 -22.66
N ARG A 39 6.41 4.70 -21.59
CA ARG A 39 6.66 6.11 -21.24
C ARG A 39 6.99 6.27 -19.76
N PRO A 40 7.72 7.32 -19.34
CA PRO A 40 7.84 7.70 -17.94
C PRO A 40 6.45 8.14 -17.40
N PRO A 41 6.26 8.17 -16.08
CA PRO A 41 5.07 8.76 -15.47
C PRO A 41 4.88 10.22 -15.91
N PHE A 42 3.62 10.66 -16.01
CA PHE A 42 3.27 12.05 -16.25
C PHE A 42 2.45 12.58 -15.09
N TYR A 43 2.70 13.83 -14.70
CA TYR A 43 1.95 14.55 -13.69
C TYR A 43 1.19 15.72 -14.27
N HIS A 44 -0.02 15.93 -13.78
CA HIS A 44 -0.79 17.13 -14.10
C HIS A 44 -0.45 18.22 -13.07
N LEU A 45 0.40 19.16 -13.44
CA LEU A 45 0.93 20.22 -12.61
C LEU A 45 0.56 21.60 -13.20
N GLY A 46 -0.12 22.44 -12.42
CA GLY A 46 -0.47 23.78 -12.86
C GLY A 46 -1.23 23.84 -14.19
N GLY A 47 -2.12 22.88 -14.46
CA GLY A 47 -2.89 22.79 -15.70
C GLY A 47 -2.15 22.16 -16.89
N LYS A 48 -0.90 21.69 -16.72
CA LYS A 48 -0.10 21.08 -17.77
C LYS A 48 0.24 19.64 -17.43
N LEU A 49 0.29 18.78 -18.46
CA LEU A 49 0.74 17.40 -18.33
C LEU A 49 2.25 17.34 -18.62
N LEU A 50 3.06 17.02 -17.61
CA LEU A 50 4.50 17.06 -17.67
C LEU A 50 5.10 15.66 -17.39
N PRO A 51 6.03 15.18 -18.26
CA PRO A 51 6.74 13.92 -18.02
C PRO A 51 7.67 14.06 -16.81
N GLN A 52 7.79 12.98 -16.05
CA GLN A 52 8.71 12.90 -14.91
C GLN A 52 9.95 12.09 -15.32
N GLU A 53 10.89 12.78 -15.97
CA GLU A 53 12.06 12.18 -16.61
C GLU A 53 13.07 11.57 -15.61
N HIS A 54 12.91 11.82 -14.31
CA HIS A 54 13.71 11.18 -13.26
C HIS A 54 13.25 9.74 -12.98
N PHE A 55 12.09 9.35 -13.49
CA PHE A 55 11.65 7.94 -13.50
C PHE A 55 11.95 7.29 -14.86
N SER A 56 12.24 6.00 -14.81
CA SER A 56 12.37 5.20 -16.03
C SER A 56 11.03 5.03 -16.76
N THR A 57 11.12 4.62 -18.03
CA THR A 57 9.94 4.22 -18.82
C THR A 57 9.28 2.98 -18.22
N LEU A 58 7.95 2.99 -18.16
CA LEU A 58 7.15 1.93 -17.57
C LEU A 58 7.07 0.71 -18.51
N GLY A 59 7.54 -0.44 -18.05
CA GLY A 59 7.36 -1.71 -18.74
C GLY A 59 6.00 -2.36 -18.50
N ASN A 60 5.61 -3.35 -19.30
CA ASN A 60 4.35 -4.09 -19.14
C ASN A 60 4.23 -4.76 -17.77
N GLU A 61 5.28 -5.43 -17.31
CA GLU A 61 5.26 -6.15 -16.03
C GLU A 61 5.04 -5.19 -14.87
N GLN A 62 5.72 -4.05 -14.89
CA GLN A 62 5.61 -3.02 -13.87
C GLN A 62 4.23 -2.35 -13.90
N PHE A 63 3.67 -2.11 -15.08
CA PHE A 63 2.30 -1.60 -15.24
C PHE A 63 1.28 -2.54 -14.58
N HIS A 64 1.39 -3.85 -14.84
CA HIS A 64 0.50 -4.84 -14.23
C HIS A 64 0.75 -5.02 -12.72
N HIS A 65 1.99 -4.82 -12.27
CA HIS A 65 2.30 -4.78 -10.83
C HIS A 65 1.58 -3.62 -10.15
N TYR A 66 1.64 -2.42 -10.72
CA TYR A 66 0.93 -1.25 -10.18
C TYR A 66 -0.59 -1.40 -10.21
N LEU A 67 -1.15 -2.04 -11.23
CA LEU A 67 -2.58 -2.35 -11.25
C LEU A 67 -2.98 -3.28 -10.10
N LYS A 68 -2.14 -4.26 -9.73
CA LYS A 68 -2.40 -5.16 -8.60
C LYS A 68 -2.34 -4.44 -7.24
N GLU A 69 -1.53 -3.39 -7.13
CA GLU A 69 -1.51 -2.54 -5.94
C GLU A 69 -2.73 -1.61 -5.83
N LEU A 70 -3.29 -1.19 -6.98
CA LEU A 70 -4.39 -0.23 -7.06
C LEU A 70 -5.77 -0.88 -7.00
N LEU A 71 -5.93 -2.05 -7.62
CA LEU A 71 -7.22 -2.70 -7.84
C LEU A 71 -7.45 -3.85 -6.85
N SER A 72 -8.62 -3.88 -6.25
CA SER A 72 -9.08 -5.05 -5.50
C SER A 72 -9.23 -6.28 -6.42
N PRO A 73 -9.21 -7.52 -5.88
CA PRO A 73 -9.36 -8.73 -6.69
C PRO A 73 -10.58 -8.74 -7.62
N PRO A 74 -11.80 -8.30 -7.20
CA PRO A 74 -12.95 -8.18 -8.10
C PRO A 74 -12.74 -7.15 -9.22
N GLN A 75 -12.14 -5.99 -8.90
CA GLN A 75 -11.82 -4.94 -9.87
C GLN A 75 -10.79 -5.43 -10.89
N MET A 76 -9.74 -6.14 -10.44
CA MET A 76 -8.73 -6.73 -11.32
C MET A 76 -9.36 -7.77 -12.26
N LYS A 77 -10.25 -8.63 -11.75
CA LYS A 77 -10.99 -9.60 -12.58
C LYS A 77 -11.82 -8.90 -13.65
N HIS A 78 -12.50 -7.82 -13.29
CA HIS A 78 -13.28 -7.00 -14.24
C HIS A 78 -12.38 -6.39 -15.32
N TYR A 79 -11.25 -5.79 -14.92
CA TYR A 79 -10.28 -5.22 -15.87
C TYR A 79 -9.72 -6.25 -16.84
N LEU A 80 -9.32 -7.44 -16.34
CA LEU A 80 -8.78 -8.50 -17.20
C LEU A 80 -9.81 -8.97 -18.25
N ALA A 81 -11.09 -9.02 -17.89
CA ALA A 81 -12.17 -9.41 -18.81
C ALA A 81 -12.50 -8.33 -19.85
N ASN A 82 -12.49 -7.05 -19.47
CA ASN A 82 -13.00 -5.96 -20.28
C ASN A 82 -11.91 -5.02 -20.82
N ARG A 83 -10.65 -5.16 -20.36
CA ARG A 83 -9.51 -4.28 -20.66
C ARG A 83 -9.78 -2.80 -20.35
N ARG A 84 -10.76 -2.55 -19.49
CA ARG A 84 -11.19 -1.21 -19.08
C ARG A 84 -11.76 -1.30 -17.68
N ILE A 85 -11.43 -0.31 -16.86
CA ILE A 85 -12.06 -0.08 -15.55
C ILE A 85 -12.04 1.41 -15.21
N GLU A 86 -13.16 1.89 -14.68
CA GLU A 86 -13.27 3.17 -13.98
C GLU A 86 -13.84 2.87 -12.60
N ALA A 87 -13.12 3.21 -11.55
CA ALA A 87 -13.48 2.85 -10.18
C ALA A 87 -12.84 3.80 -9.16
N ASP A 88 -13.43 3.86 -7.99
CA ASP A 88 -12.76 4.40 -6.83
C ASP A 88 -11.78 3.34 -6.31
N VAL A 89 -10.57 3.78 -6.01
CA VAL A 89 -9.49 2.92 -5.51
C VAL A 89 -8.99 3.45 -4.19
N ARG A 90 -8.58 2.53 -3.33
CA ARG A 90 -7.99 2.85 -2.05
C ARG A 90 -6.79 1.95 -1.81
N ILE A 91 -5.65 2.54 -1.58
CA ILE A 91 -4.52 1.85 -0.97
C ILE A 91 -4.61 2.17 0.52
N HIS A 92 -5.01 1.18 1.30
CA HIS A 92 -5.29 1.36 2.72
C HIS A 92 -4.10 2.00 3.45
N GLY A 93 -4.40 3.03 4.26
CA GLY A 93 -3.44 3.84 4.99
C GLY A 93 -2.36 4.48 4.13
N PHE A 94 -2.67 4.76 2.89
CA PHE A 94 -1.80 5.53 2.02
C PHE A 94 -2.59 6.56 1.19
N MET A 95 -3.61 6.13 0.45
CA MET A 95 -4.36 7.05 -0.39
C MET A 95 -5.72 6.49 -0.80
N GLN A 96 -6.61 7.41 -1.14
CA GLN A 96 -7.82 7.15 -1.93
C GLN A 96 -7.82 8.02 -3.18
N GLY A 97 -8.51 7.56 -4.23
CA GLY A 97 -8.61 8.28 -5.49
C GLY A 97 -9.49 7.56 -6.48
N ARG A 98 -9.55 8.07 -7.71
CA ARG A 98 -10.30 7.46 -8.80
C ARG A 98 -9.37 7.05 -9.92
N ILE A 99 -9.47 5.81 -10.35
CA ILE A 99 -8.74 5.26 -11.48
C ILE A 99 -9.64 5.20 -12.72
N ASP A 100 -9.08 5.56 -13.87
CA ASP A 100 -9.59 5.21 -15.21
C ASP A 100 -8.44 4.49 -15.93
N CYS A 101 -8.59 3.20 -16.15
CA CYS A 101 -7.63 2.38 -16.87
C CYS A 101 -8.26 1.88 -18.17
N ARG A 102 -7.63 2.17 -19.31
CA ARG A 102 -8.09 1.79 -20.64
C ARG A 102 -6.95 1.82 -21.65
N PRO A 103 -7.06 1.09 -22.77
CA PRO A 103 -6.12 1.24 -23.88
C PRO A 103 -6.20 2.65 -24.48
N THR A 104 -5.05 3.18 -24.89
CA THR A 104 -4.95 4.39 -25.72
C THR A 104 -5.45 4.12 -27.14
N ALA A 105 -5.58 5.17 -27.95
CA ALA A 105 -5.93 5.03 -29.37
C ALA A 105 -4.91 4.17 -30.15
N GLN A 106 -3.67 4.05 -29.65
CA GLN A 106 -2.63 3.18 -30.22
C GLN A 106 -2.63 1.75 -29.64
N GLY A 107 -3.62 1.40 -28.79
CA GLY A 107 -3.72 0.09 -28.17
C GLY A 107 -2.80 -0.14 -26.95
N THR A 108 -2.05 0.87 -26.54
CA THR A 108 -1.17 0.79 -25.36
C THR A 108 -1.97 1.00 -24.07
N GLU A 109 -1.71 0.20 -23.06
CA GLU A 109 -2.39 0.32 -21.77
C GLU A 109 -1.99 1.61 -21.03
N ALA A 110 -2.99 2.29 -20.45
CA ALA A 110 -2.79 3.53 -19.72
C ALA A 110 -3.69 3.62 -18.48
N ILE A 111 -3.18 4.25 -17.43
CA ILE A 111 -3.87 4.57 -16.18
C ILE A 111 -3.93 6.10 -16.05
N SER A 112 -5.09 6.61 -15.66
CA SER A 112 -5.29 7.96 -15.15
C SER A 112 -5.76 7.85 -13.70
N LEU A 113 -5.01 8.42 -12.77
CA LEU A 113 -5.33 8.51 -11.35
C LEU A 113 -5.62 9.97 -11.00
N LYS A 114 -6.82 10.24 -10.47
CA LYS A 114 -7.31 11.58 -10.15
C LYS A 114 -7.92 11.62 -8.75
N GLY A 115 -8.09 12.84 -8.22
CA GLY A 115 -8.70 13.03 -6.90
C GLY A 115 -7.92 12.30 -5.81
N ILE A 116 -6.60 12.25 -5.95
CA ILE A 116 -5.73 11.57 -4.99
C ILE A 116 -5.76 12.37 -3.69
N VAL A 117 -6.18 11.70 -2.62
CA VAL A 117 -6.10 12.22 -1.25
C VAL A 117 -5.22 11.24 -0.50
N LEU A 118 -4.05 11.72 -0.07
CA LEU A 118 -3.20 10.95 0.83
C LEU A 118 -3.86 10.90 2.21
N ASP A 119 -3.87 9.74 2.80
CA ASP A 119 -4.21 9.60 4.20
C ASP A 119 -3.06 10.28 4.97
N GLY A 120 -3.20 11.48 5.46
CA GLY A 120 -2.28 12.45 6.11
C GLY A 120 -0.80 12.11 6.42
N PRO A 121 0.04 13.12 6.65
CA PRO A 121 1.48 12.90 6.88
C PRO A 121 1.67 12.29 8.26
N SER A 122 1.90 11.04 8.34
CA SER A 122 2.43 10.32 9.52
C SER A 122 1.92 8.90 9.67
N GLU A 123 1.24 8.34 8.66
CA GLU A 123 0.67 7.01 8.81
C GLU A 123 1.70 5.88 8.72
N GLU A 124 2.90 6.07 8.15
CA GLU A 124 3.94 5.05 8.28
C GLU A 124 4.42 4.87 9.73
N ILE A 125 4.38 5.94 10.54
CA ILE A 125 4.69 5.87 11.97
C ILE A 125 3.44 5.44 12.75
N GLN A 126 2.24 5.90 12.36
CA GLN A 126 0.98 5.46 12.97
C GLN A 126 0.56 4.06 12.54
N LYS A 127 0.80 3.66 11.26
CA LYS A 127 0.54 2.28 10.80
C LYS A 127 1.35 1.22 11.52
N ARG A 128 2.58 1.51 11.89
CA ARG A 128 3.37 0.60 12.73
C ARG A 128 2.78 0.44 14.13
N GLY A 129 1.87 1.34 14.52
CA GLY A 129 1.14 1.29 15.78
C GLY A 129 -0.24 0.65 15.71
N THR A 130 -0.74 0.23 14.54
CA THR A 130 -2.07 -0.39 14.39
C THR A 130 -1.97 -1.88 14.09
N VAL A 131 -3.00 -2.66 14.49
CA VAL A 131 -3.08 -4.09 14.16
C VAL A 131 -3.17 -4.27 12.64
N TYR A 132 -3.95 -3.48 11.96
CA TYR A 132 -4.11 -3.56 10.51
C TYR A 132 -2.78 -3.32 9.77
N GLY A 133 -1.97 -2.36 10.20
CA GLY A 133 -0.65 -2.13 9.64
C GLY A 133 0.30 -3.32 9.86
N MET A 134 0.22 -3.97 11.03
CA MET A 134 0.98 -5.19 11.29
C MET A 134 0.52 -6.37 10.43
N VAL A 135 -0.79 -6.51 10.22
CA VAL A 135 -1.37 -7.55 9.36
C VAL A 135 -0.93 -7.38 7.91
N GLU A 136 -0.95 -6.15 7.39
CA GLU A 136 -0.49 -5.85 6.03
C GLU A 136 1.00 -6.20 5.87
N ASP A 137 1.87 -5.79 6.81
CA ASP A 137 3.31 -6.11 6.78
C ASP A 137 3.55 -7.62 6.88
N ALA A 138 2.83 -8.31 7.77
CA ALA A 138 2.91 -9.75 7.93
C ALA A 138 2.49 -10.49 6.64
N PHE A 139 1.39 -10.06 6.02
CA PHE A 139 0.90 -10.62 4.77
C PHE A 139 1.91 -10.45 3.63
N GLN A 140 2.47 -9.24 3.47
CA GLN A 140 3.49 -8.97 2.45
C GLN A 140 4.74 -9.84 2.61
N ARG A 141 5.06 -10.25 3.83
CA ARG A 141 6.19 -11.14 4.15
C ARG A 141 5.85 -12.62 4.13
N GLY A 142 4.61 -12.98 3.79
CA GLY A 142 4.15 -14.36 3.77
C GLY A 142 4.08 -15.00 5.16
N ALA A 143 3.76 -14.19 6.18
CA ALA A 143 3.54 -14.71 7.53
C ALA A 143 2.20 -15.44 7.62
N SER A 144 2.17 -16.54 8.37
CA SER A 144 0.95 -17.29 8.68
C SER A 144 0.24 -16.78 9.92
N ASP A 145 0.99 -16.20 10.86
CA ASP A 145 0.48 -15.75 12.15
C ASP A 145 1.23 -14.52 12.67
N ILE A 146 0.54 -13.73 13.50
CA ILE A 146 1.09 -12.62 14.26
C ILE A 146 0.84 -12.88 15.73
N HIS A 147 1.91 -12.80 16.54
CA HIS A 147 1.83 -12.91 17.98
C HIS A 147 2.15 -11.56 18.61
N ILE A 148 1.21 -11.04 19.39
CA ILE A 148 1.34 -9.76 20.11
C ILE A 148 1.23 -10.05 21.61
N GLN A 149 2.21 -9.56 22.37
CA GLN A 149 2.26 -9.72 23.83
C GLN A 149 2.71 -8.41 24.46
N VAL A 150 2.06 -8.00 25.53
CA VAL A 150 2.47 -6.82 26.31
C VAL A 150 3.89 -7.00 26.84
N GLY A 151 4.73 -5.97 26.69
CA GLY A 151 6.12 -5.97 27.11
C GLY A 151 7.11 -6.55 26.09
N GLU A 152 6.63 -7.16 25.00
CA GLU A 152 7.45 -7.77 23.97
C GLU A 152 7.20 -7.12 22.61
N PRO A 153 8.18 -7.14 21.67
CA PRO A 153 7.92 -6.78 20.29
C PRO A 153 7.02 -7.83 19.62
N PRO A 154 6.15 -7.43 18.68
CA PRO A 154 5.38 -8.38 17.87
C PRO A 154 6.26 -9.42 17.20
N ARG A 155 5.74 -10.61 16.99
CA ARG A 155 6.43 -11.72 16.35
C ARG A 155 5.58 -12.24 15.19
N PHE A 156 6.20 -12.47 14.05
CA PHE A 156 5.55 -13.06 12.86
C PHE A 156 6.05 -14.48 12.66
N ARG A 157 5.14 -15.40 12.31
CA ARG A 157 5.54 -16.73 11.86
C ARG A 157 5.69 -16.72 10.34
N ILE A 158 6.92 -16.75 9.85
CA ILE A 158 7.26 -16.72 8.42
C ILE A 158 7.91 -18.06 8.07
N GLN A 159 7.32 -18.78 7.12
CA GLN A 159 7.79 -20.12 6.72
C GLN A 159 8.01 -21.07 7.92
N GLY A 160 7.07 -21.05 8.87
CA GLY A 160 7.11 -21.86 10.09
C GLY A 160 8.07 -21.37 11.20
N LYS A 161 8.87 -20.32 10.96
CA LYS A 161 9.82 -19.75 11.93
C LYS A 161 9.26 -18.49 12.58
N ILE A 162 9.46 -18.34 13.89
CA ILE A 162 9.11 -17.11 14.61
C ILE A 162 10.19 -16.05 14.40
N VAL A 163 9.81 -14.90 13.87
CA VAL A 163 10.69 -13.75 13.59
C VAL A 163 10.22 -12.56 14.42
N ILE A 164 11.10 -12.04 15.29
CA ILE A 164 10.81 -10.89 16.15
C ILE A 164 10.84 -9.62 15.30
N GLN A 165 9.79 -8.81 15.38
CA GLN A 165 9.63 -7.57 14.65
C GLN A 165 10.10 -6.37 15.47
N LYS A 166 11.43 -6.20 15.64
CA LYS A 166 12.04 -5.16 16.48
C LYS A 166 11.65 -3.72 16.06
N SER A 167 11.31 -3.51 14.80
CA SER A 167 10.90 -2.20 14.26
C SER A 167 9.61 -1.65 14.87
N TYR A 168 8.76 -2.51 15.43
CA TYR A 168 7.53 -2.11 16.12
C TYR A 168 7.75 -1.68 17.57
N GLY A 169 8.93 -1.93 18.13
CA GLY A 169 9.18 -1.71 19.55
C GLY A 169 8.45 -2.72 20.45
N ARG A 170 8.44 -2.48 21.75
CA ARG A 170 7.70 -3.29 22.72
C ARG A 170 6.26 -2.81 22.81
N THR A 171 5.31 -3.71 22.73
CA THR A 171 3.88 -3.40 22.90
C THR A 171 3.61 -2.96 24.35
N THR A 172 3.13 -1.75 24.54
CA THR A 172 2.68 -1.26 25.84
C THR A 172 1.27 -1.75 26.17
N PRO A 173 0.83 -1.76 27.45
CA PRO A 173 -0.55 -2.10 27.79
C PRO A 173 -1.57 -1.25 27.05
N THR A 174 -1.34 0.08 26.94
CA THR A 174 -2.22 1.00 26.23
C THR A 174 -2.33 0.66 24.75
N GLN A 175 -1.19 0.40 24.08
CA GLN A 175 -1.21 -0.03 22.68
C GLN A 175 -1.93 -1.36 22.48
N PHE A 176 -1.79 -2.29 23.43
CA PHE A 176 -2.51 -3.56 23.36
C PHE A 176 -4.02 -3.38 23.45
N ASP A 177 -4.49 -2.50 24.34
CA ASP A 177 -5.91 -2.13 24.45
C ASP A 177 -6.42 -1.43 23.18
N GLU A 178 -5.62 -0.54 22.59
CA GLU A 178 -5.92 0.10 21.30
C GLU A 178 -6.03 -0.94 20.17
N PHE A 179 -5.14 -1.93 20.13
CA PHE A 179 -5.19 -3.02 19.16
C PHE A 179 -6.46 -3.86 19.31
N LEU A 180 -6.85 -4.18 20.54
CA LEU A 180 -8.11 -4.89 20.80
C LEU A 180 -9.33 -4.05 20.37
N ALA A 181 -9.29 -2.74 20.63
CA ALA A 181 -10.38 -1.84 20.23
C ALA A 181 -10.49 -1.68 18.71
N GLU A 182 -9.38 -1.77 17.99
CA GLU A 182 -9.35 -1.71 16.52
C GLU A 182 -9.99 -2.94 15.87
N VAL A 183 -9.82 -4.13 16.46
CA VAL A 183 -10.22 -5.40 15.83
C VAL A 183 -11.45 -6.06 16.44
N LEU A 184 -11.80 -5.73 17.68
CA LEU A 184 -12.90 -6.34 18.40
C LEU A 184 -14.09 -5.40 18.57
N SER A 185 -15.30 -5.91 18.40
CA SER A 185 -16.52 -5.20 18.80
C SER A 185 -16.56 -4.94 20.30
N PRO A 186 -17.31 -3.95 20.78
CA PRO A 186 -17.42 -3.66 22.22
C PRO A 186 -17.81 -4.89 23.08
N SER A 187 -18.70 -5.76 22.57
CA SER A 187 -19.10 -6.99 23.26
C SER A 187 -17.97 -8.02 23.33
N GLN A 188 -17.16 -8.13 22.28
CA GLN A 188 -15.99 -9.02 22.26
C GLN A 188 -14.88 -8.51 23.19
N GLN A 189 -14.66 -7.19 23.25
CA GLN A 189 -13.71 -6.58 24.19
C GLN A 189 -14.09 -6.89 25.64
N GLU A 190 -15.37 -6.82 25.98
CA GLU A 190 -15.85 -7.14 27.33
C GLU A 190 -15.68 -8.63 27.65
N GLN A 191 -15.97 -9.52 26.71
CA GLN A 191 -15.71 -10.96 26.85
C GLN A 191 -14.21 -11.24 27.07
N PHE A 192 -13.33 -10.58 26.31
CA PHE A 192 -11.90 -10.72 26.43
C PHE A 192 -11.39 -10.26 27.81
N LYS A 193 -11.89 -9.13 28.34
CA LYS A 193 -11.52 -8.64 29.66
C LYS A 193 -11.84 -9.64 30.78
N VAL A 194 -12.95 -10.37 30.64
CA VAL A 194 -13.41 -11.32 31.63
C VAL A 194 -12.69 -12.67 31.51
N ARG A 195 -12.56 -13.18 30.28
CA ARG A 195 -12.07 -14.54 30.01
C ARG A 195 -10.56 -14.60 29.72
N GLN A 196 -9.98 -13.48 29.28
CA GLN A 196 -8.61 -13.36 28.76
C GLN A 196 -8.32 -14.30 27.57
N GLU A 197 -9.38 -14.85 26.99
CA GLU A 197 -9.35 -15.70 25.82
C GLU A 197 -10.49 -15.29 24.90
N LEU A 198 -10.23 -15.19 23.61
CA LEU A 198 -11.21 -14.93 22.59
C LEU A 198 -10.77 -15.52 21.25
N ASP A 199 -11.61 -16.39 20.70
CA ASP A 199 -11.50 -16.82 19.30
C ASP A 199 -12.36 -15.89 18.44
N ALA A 200 -11.76 -15.10 17.59
CA ALA A 200 -12.46 -14.20 16.70
C ALA A 200 -11.90 -14.29 15.29
N ALA A 201 -12.79 -14.30 14.31
CA ALA A 201 -12.43 -14.14 12.90
C ALA A 201 -12.81 -12.73 12.45
N ILE A 202 -11.85 -11.99 11.90
CA ILE A 202 -12.04 -10.64 11.42
C ILE A 202 -11.84 -10.66 9.91
N LEU A 203 -12.79 -10.12 9.18
CA LEU A 203 -12.68 -9.94 7.74
C LEU A 203 -12.11 -8.55 7.44
N TYR A 204 -10.90 -8.51 6.92
CA TYR A 204 -10.24 -7.28 6.50
C TYR A 204 -9.91 -7.35 5.00
N GLU A 205 -10.61 -6.56 4.19
CA GLU A 205 -10.42 -6.44 2.73
C GLU A 205 -10.27 -7.79 1.98
N GLY A 206 -11.02 -8.81 2.39
CA GLY A 206 -10.95 -10.15 1.80
C GLY A 206 -9.91 -11.07 2.46
N LEU A 207 -9.20 -10.60 3.46
CA LEU A 207 -8.32 -11.39 4.32
C LEU A 207 -9.08 -11.79 5.59
N VAL A 208 -9.11 -13.07 5.91
CA VAL A 208 -9.66 -13.56 7.19
C VAL A 208 -8.52 -13.62 8.20
N ILE A 209 -8.62 -12.83 9.27
CA ILE A 209 -7.66 -12.80 10.37
C ILE A 209 -8.27 -13.58 11.52
N PHE A 210 -7.58 -14.61 11.99
CA PHE A 210 -7.95 -15.34 13.20
C PHE A 210 -7.16 -14.79 14.38
N LEU A 211 -7.87 -14.34 15.42
CA LEU A 211 -7.30 -13.98 16.72
C LEU A 211 -7.44 -15.17 17.65
N LEU A 212 -6.31 -15.73 18.04
CA LEU A 212 -6.21 -16.73 19.11
C LEU A 212 -5.46 -16.09 20.25
N THR A 213 -6.06 -16.02 21.41
CA THR A 213 -5.40 -15.54 22.64
C THR A 213 -5.28 -16.70 23.62
N GLN A 214 -4.11 -16.88 24.20
CA GLN A 214 -3.86 -17.76 25.33
C GLN A 214 -3.43 -16.92 26.51
#